data_1b1619f1fca48cf70db2e5b0a6d7252a
#
_entry.id   1b1619f1fca48cf70db2e5b0a6d7252a
#
_cell.length_a   1.000
_cell.length_b   1.000
_cell.length_c   1.000
_cell.angle_alpha   90.00
_cell.angle_beta   90.00
_cell.angle_gamma   90.00
#
_symmetry.space_group_name_H-M   'P 1'
#
loop_
_entity.id
_entity.type
_entity.pdbx_description
1 polymer ?
#
loop_
_entity_poly.entity_id
_entity_poly.type
_entity_poly.pdbx_seq_one_letter_code
_entity_poly.pdbx_strand_id
1 'polypeptide(L)'
;MWTRRQRQMCIRDSNKGIMNGVDPVVIATGNDWRAIEAGAHSYAARTGRYRSLSQWKIVDDQLIGELRIPLQLGTVGGVTRLHPVAKICLGILQRPGGEELSHIIAASGLASNLAALRALCTTGIQRGHMKLHAKNLALAAGAKGPEVEAVAKFLITSNDVSASTAEKVLNELRDQESSPNKNSELNSNHRA
;
A
#
# COMPACT_ATOMS: atom_id res chain seq x y z
N MET A 1 -10.39 15.92 -19.58
CA MET A 1 -9.61 17.00 -18.93
C MET A 1 -9.63 16.78 -17.41
N TRP A 2 -8.48 16.54 -16.79
CA TRP A 2 -8.40 16.27 -15.35
C TRP A 2 -8.72 17.54 -14.58
N THR A 3 -9.61 17.45 -13.60
CA THR A 3 -9.98 18.61 -12.77
C THR A 3 -8.79 19.01 -11.86
N ARG A 4 -8.77 20.27 -11.40
CA ARG A 4 -7.75 20.75 -10.45
C ARG A 4 -7.70 19.91 -9.18
N ARG A 5 -8.85 19.39 -8.73
CA ARG A 5 -8.99 18.53 -7.55
C ARG A 5 -8.33 17.16 -7.74
N GLN A 6 -8.49 16.53 -8.91
CA GLN A 6 -7.85 15.26 -9.25
C GLN A 6 -6.33 15.38 -9.32
N ARG A 7 -5.81 16.47 -9.91
CA ARG A 7 -4.36 16.73 -9.95
C ARG A 7 -3.75 16.89 -8.54
N GLN A 8 -4.42 17.56 -7.64
CA GLN A 8 -3.97 17.72 -6.25
C GLN A 8 -3.99 16.38 -5.51
N MET A 9 -4.98 15.54 -5.76
CA MET A 9 -5.08 14.21 -5.19
C MET A 9 -3.91 13.33 -5.65
N CYS A 10 -3.61 13.32 -6.96
CA CYS A 10 -2.49 12.56 -7.50
C CYS A 10 -1.12 13.01 -6.94
N ILE A 11 -0.89 14.32 -6.76
CA ILE A 11 0.34 14.84 -6.16
C ILE A 11 0.47 14.37 -4.71
N ARG A 12 -0.61 14.41 -3.94
CA ARG A 12 -0.63 13.96 -2.55
C ARG A 12 -0.38 12.45 -2.45
N ASP A 13 -1.02 11.66 -3.31
CA ASP A 13 -0.84 10.21 -3.34
C ASP A 13 0.58 9.83 -3.80
N SER A 14 1.16 10.57 -4.73
CA SER A 14 2.56 10.43 -5.14
C SER A 14 3.50 10.69 -3.96
N ASN A 15 3.35 11.81 -3.25
CA ASN A 15 4.19 12.13 -2.10
C ASN A 15 3.99 11.15 -0.94
N LYS A 16 2.74 10.69 -0.70
CA LYS A 16 2.48 9.61 0.26
C LYS A 16 3.20 8.33 -0.13
N GLY A 17 3.24 8.00 -1.42
CA GLY A 17 4.00 6.85 -1.93
C GLY A 17 5.49 6.96 -1.64
N ILE A 18 6.08 8.18 -1.68
CA ILE A 18 7.47 8.42 -1.27
C ILE A 18 7.65 8.11 0.21
N MET A 19 6.79 8.66 1.07
CA MET A 19 6.90 8.48 2.53
C MET A 19 6.70 7.02 2.94
N ASN A 20 5.90 6.23 2.23
CA ASN A 20 5.79 4.78 2.45
C ASN A 20 7.13 4.03 2.29
N GLY A 21 8.09 4.58 1.55
CA GLY A 21 9.44 4.03 1.43
C GLY A 21 10.42 4.68 2.42
N VAL A 22 10.25 5.95 2.71
CA VAL A 22 11.12 6.72 3.62
C VAL A 22 10.90 6.28 5.08
N ASP A 23 9.67 6.32 5.56
CA ASP A 23 9.34 6.13 6.97
C ASP A 23 9.80 4.78 7.54
N PRO A 24 9.62 3.63 6.85
CA PRO A 24 10.08 2.36 7.38
C PRO A 24 11.59 2.33 7.64
N VAL A 25 12.39 2.92 6.76
CA VAL A 25 13.85 2.97 6.93
C VAL A 25 14.25 3.94 8.03
N VAL A 26 13.58 5.09 8.12
CA VAL A 26 13.75 6.08 9.20
C VAL A 26 13.46 5.45 10.55
N ILE A 27 12.33 4.75 10.70
CA ILE A 27 11.92 4.07 11.93
C ILE A 27 12.91 2.95 12.27
N ALA A 28 13.25 2.11 11.30
CA ALA A 28 14.16 0.97 11.49
C ALA A 28 15.56 1.41 11.94
N THR A 29 16.02 2.58 11.51
CA THR A 29 17.31 3.16 11.90
C THR A 29 17.26 4.03 13.15
N GLY A 30 16.09 4.12 13.81
CA GLY A 30 15.91 4.83 15.09
C GLY A 30 15.88 6.35 14.95
N ASN A 31 15.52 6.85 13.78
CA ASN A 31 15.33 8.28 13.51
C ASN A 31 13.88 8.74 13.71
N ASP A 32 13.65 10.03 13.82
CA ASP A 32 12.32 10.62 14.03
C ASP A 32 11.57 10.80 12.70
N TRP A 33 10.75 9.82 12.36
CA TRP A 33 9.92 9.85 11.15
C TRP A 33 8.94 11.03 11.09
N ARG A 34 8.46 11.52 12.27
CA ARG A 34 7.50 12.63 12.32
C ARG A 34 8.16 13.94 11.90
N ALA A 35 9.39 14.17 12.33
CA ALA A 35 10.18 15.32 11.93
C ALA A 35 10.50 15.26 10.43
N ILE A 36 10.83 14.07 9.91
CA ILE A 36 11.09 13.86 8.48
C ILE A 36 9.83 14.13 7.64
N GLU A 37 8.66 13.59 8.03
CA GLU A 37 7.40 13.85 7.34
C GLU A 37 7.04 15.35 7.35
N ALA A 38 7.11 15.99 8.51
CA ALA A 38 6.85 17.42 8.64
C ALA A 38 7.76 18.25 7.72
N GLY A 39 9.06 17.93 7.69
CA GLY A 39 10.03 18.55 6.81
C GLY A 39 9.72 18.34 5.33
N ALA A 40 9.39 17.12 4.94
CA ALA A 40 9.04 16.76 3.57
C ALA A 40 7.79 17.51 3.08
N HIS A 41 6.72 17.53 3.88
CA HIS A 41 5.47 18.21 3.50
C HIS A 41 5.63 19.75 3.50
N SER A 42 6.38 20.32 4.44
CA SER A 42 6.75 21.73 4.43
C SER A 42 7.53 22.10 3.17
N TYR A 43 8.50 21.28 2.80
CA TYR A 43 9.28 21.47 1.58
C TYR A 43 8.43 21.34 0.31
N ALA A 44 7.49 20.40 0.26
CA ALA A 44 6.55 20.26 -0.84
C ALA A 44 5.67 21.52 -1.02
N ALA A 45 5.38 22.23 0.05
CA ALA A 45 4.53 23.43 0.06
C ALA A 45 5.31 24.76 0.00
N ARG A 46 6.66 24.75 -0.01
CA ARG A 46 7.52 25.96 0.11
C ARG A 46 7.26 27.08 -0.88
N THR A 47 6.60 26.79 -2.01
CA THR A 47 6.27 27.77 -3.04
C THR A 47 4.83 28.31 -2.94
N GLY A 48 4.16 28.11 -1.80
CA GLY A 48 2.74 28.46 -1.61
C GLY A 48 1.75 27.50 -2.26
N ARG A 49 2.24 26.45 -2.93
CA ARG A 49 1.42 25.36 -3.49
C ARG A 49 2.09 24.04 -3.22
N TYR A 50 1.30 23.06 -2.80
CA TYR A 50 1.77 21.69 -2.59
C TYR A 50 2.17 21.05 -3.93
N ARG A 51 3.42 20.58 -4.03
CA ARG A 51 4.01 20.01 -5.24
C ARG A 51 4.57 18.62 -4.99
N SER A 52 4.81 17.87 -6.08
CA SER A 52 5.52 16.60 -6.02
C SER A 52 6.96 16.81 -5.56
N LEU A 53 7.42 15.91 -4.70
CA LEU A 53 8.82 15.81 -4.26
C LEU A 53 9.70 15.09 -5.28
N SER A 54 9.08 14.32 -6.19
CA SER A 54 9.76 13.58 -7.25
C SER A 54 9.44 14.13 -8.63
N GLN A 55 10.37 13.91 -9.56
CA GLN A 55 10.21 14.15 -10.98
C GLN A 55 10.70 12.94 -11.76
N TRP A 56 10.00 12.59 -12.82
CA TRP A 56 10.33 11.47 -13.69
C TRP A 56 10.40 11.93 -15.13
N LYS A 57 11.43 11.51 -15.84
CA LYS A 57 11.65 11.84 -17.26
C LYS A 57 12.26 10.66 -17.99
N ILE A 58 12.05 10.61 -19.31
CA ILE A 58 12.73 9.65 -20.19
C ILE A 58 13.88 10.40 -20.85
N VAL A 59 15.09 9.86 -20.74
CA VAL A 59 16.31 10.36 -21.37
C VAL A 59 17.01 9.17 -21.99
N ASP A 60 17.31 9.21 -23.26
CA ASP A 60 17.99 8.13 -24.00
C ASP A 60 17.34 6.75 -23.76
N ASP A 61 16.02 6.70 -23.87
CA ASP A 61 15.18 5.51 -23.63
C ASP A 61 15.24 4.92 -22.20
N GLN A 62 15.82 5.66 -21.27
CA GLN A 62 15.89 5.30 -19.85
C GLN A 62 14.95 6.15 -19.00
N LEU A 63 14.24 5.51 -18.07
CA LEU A 63 13.40 6.20 -17.09
C LEU A 63 14.27 6.71 -15.94
N ILE A 64 14.41 8.03 -15.83
CA ILE A 64 15.18 8.69 -14.76
C ILE A 64 14.23 9.31 -13.77
N GLY A 65 14.39 8.94 -12.48
CA GLY A 65 13.69 9.53 -11.35
C GLY A 65 14.60 10.43 -10.52
N GLU A 66 14.12 11.60 -10.16
CA GLU A 66 14.78 12.53 -9.25
C GLU A 66 13.87 12.78 -8.04
N LEU A 67 14.41 12.67 -6.82
CA LEU A 67 13.73 12.98 -5.57
C LEU A 67 14.49 14.07 -4.82
N ARG A 68 13.77 15.10 -4.38
CA ARG A 68 14.32 16.16 -3.52
C ARG A 68 13.49 16.22 -2.23
N ILE A 69 14.14 15.84 -1.14
CA ILE A 69 13.52 15.77 0.18
C ILE A 69 14.54 16.19 1.25
N PRO A 70 14.17 17.02 2.23
CA PRO A 70 15.03 17.30 3.39
C PRO A 70 15.01 16.09 4.32
N LEU A 71 16.18 15.59 4.67
CA LEU A 71 16.37 14.46 5.60
C LEU A 71 17.31 14.88 6.73
N GLN A 72 16.74 15.09 7.91
CA GLN A 72 17.51 15.39 9.13
C GLN A 72 17.71 14.10 9.91
N LEU A 73 18.86 13.47 9.72
CA LEU A 73 19.16 12.13 10.24
C LEU A 73 20.26 12.16 11.28
N GLY A 74 20.12 11.36 12.34
CA GLY A 74 21.16 11.05 13.31
C GLY A 74 21.67 9.62 13.12
N THR A 75 22.98 9.46 13.04
CA THR A 75 23.65 8.14 12.99
C THR A 75 24.41 7.82 14.26
N VAL A 76 24.56 8.79 15.16
CA VAL A 76 25.33 8.67 16.40
C VAL A 76 24.50 9.12 17.61
N GLY A 77 24.64 8.41 18.71
CA GLY A 77 23.99 8.75 20.00
C GLY A 77 22.54 8.26 20.14
N GLY A 78 21.92 8.56 21.27
CA GLY A 78 20.51 8.30 21.57
C GLY A 78 20.02 6.90 21.23
N VAL A 79 18.86 6.85 20.58
CA VAL A 79 18.15 5.60 20.20
C VAL A 79 19.00 4.72 19.27
N THR A 80 19.78 5.29 18.36
CA THR A 80 20.62 4.54 17.41
C THR A 80 21.68 3.67 18.10
N ARG A 81 22.15 4.10 19.28
CA ARG A 81 23.13 3.35 20.09
C ARG A 81 22.51 2.40 21.10
N LEU A 82 21.30 2.68 21.58
CA LEU A 82 20.69 1.94 22.69
C LEU A 82 19.68 0.90 22.20
N HIS A 83 18.90 1.21 21.16
CA HIS A 83 17.84 0.32 20.69
C HIS A 83 18.42 -0.88 19.91
N PRO A 84 18.16 -2.14 20.34
CA PRO A 84 18.79 -3.31 19.72
C PRO A 84 18.42 -3.48 18.27
N VAL A 85 17.15 -3.23 17.89
CA VAL A 85 16.70 -3.34 16.51
C VAL A 85 17.34 -2.30 15.62
N ALA A 86 17.47 -1.04 16.06
CA ALA A 86 18.16 -0.01 15.28
C ALA A 86 19.64 -0.37 15.03
N LYS A 87 20.31 -0.96 16.02
CA LYS A 87 21.69 -1.47 15.83
C LYS A 87 21.77 -2.57 14.78
N ILE A 88 20.84 -3.50 14.79
CA ILE A 88 20.78 -4.59 13.80
C ILE A 88 20.52 -4.01 12.41
N CYS A 89 19.54 -3.13 12.27
CA CYS A 89 19.21 -2.50 10.99
C CYS A 89 20.35 -1.68 10.42
N LEU A 90 21.02 -0.85 11.26
CA LEU A 90 22.23 -0.13 10.85
C LEU A 90 23.39 -1.09 10.53
N GLY A 91 23.49 -2.23 11.21
CA GLY A 91 24.45 -3.29 10.90
C GLY A 91 24.23 -3.91 9.53
N ILE A 92 22.97 -4.19 9.17
CA ILE A 92 22.58 -4.69 7.83
C ILE A 92 23.00 -3.68 6.74
N LEU A 93 22.82 -2.40 7.01
CA LEU A 93 23.24 -1.30 6.12
C LEU A 93 24.74 -1.01 6.17
N GLN A 94 25.56 -1.83 6.85
CA GLN A 94 27.01 -1.67 7.00
C GLN A 94 27.41 -0.41 7.75
N ARG A 95 26.53 0.10 8.63
CA ARG A 95 26.73 1.29 9.47
C ARG A 95 27.06 2.56 8.68
N PRO A 96 26.19 2.99 7.78
CA PRO A 96 26.42 4.15 6.93
C PRO A 96 26.62 5.43 7.75
N GLY A 97 27.38 6.37 7.21
CA GLY A 97 27.39 7.75 7.68
C GLY A 97 26.05 8.47 7.41
N GLY A 98 25.87 9.66 7.95
CA GLY A 98 24.61 10.41 7.81
C GLY A 98 24.24 10.69 6.35
N GLU A 99 25.22 11.03 5.52
CA GLU A 99 25.04 11.28 4.09
C GLU A 99 24.61 10.00 3.34
N GLU A 100 25.34 8.91 3.55
CA GLU A 100 25.04 7.62 2.92
C GLU A 100 23.66 7.10 3.36
N LEU A 101 23.30 7.21 4.64
CA LEU A 101 21.99 6.86 5.14
C LEU A 101 20.89 7.70 4.47
N SER A 102 21.15 9.00 4.24
CA SER A 102 20.20 9.87 3.54
C SER A 102 19.96 9.43 2.10
N HIS A 103 20.99 8.99 1.39
CA HIS A 103 20.87 8.43 0.04
C HIS A 103 20.09 7.12 0.03
N ILE A 104 20.34 6.21 0.98
CA ILE A 104 19.59 4.95 1.12
C ILE A 104 18.11 5.22 1.34
N ILE A 105 17.77 6.13 2.25
CA ILE A 105 16.38 6.52 2.56
C ILE A 105 15.71 7.16 1.35
N ALA A 106 16.40 8.08 0.67
CA ALA A 106 15.89 8.72 -0.54
C ALA A 106 15.65 7.70 -1.67
N ALA A 107 16.58 6.76 -1.87
CA ALA A 107 16.45 5.70 -2.86
C ALA A 107 15.24 4.79 -2.56
N SER A 108 15.03 4.42 -1.30
CA SER A 108 13.83 3.66 -0.86
C SER A 108 12.55 4.44 -1.14
N GLY A 109 12.53 5.74 -0.83
CA GLY A 109 11.41 6.64 -1.16
C GLY A 109 11.12 6.71 -2.65
N LEU A 110 12.16 6.84 -3.47
CA LEU A 110 12.04 6.91 -4.93
C LEU A 110 11.52 5.59 -5.54
N ALA A 111 12.01 4.45 -5.06
CA ALA A 111 11.54 3.14 -5.47
C ALA A 111 10.06 2.92 -5.12
N SER A 112 9.66 3.29 -3.91
CA SER A 112 8.25 3.24 -3.47
C SER A 112 7.35 4.18 -4.26
N ASN A 113 7.86 5.38 -4.62
CA ASN A 113 7.18 6.33 -5.48
C ASN A 113 6.93 5.77 -6.88
N LEU A 114 7.91 5.09 -7.49
CA LEU A 114 7.74 4.44 -8.79
C LEU A 114 6.61 3.40 -8.75
N ALA A 115 6.55 2.60 -7.69
CA ALA A 115 5.48 1.62 -7.51
C ALA A 115 4.10 2.29 -7.38
N ALA A 116 4.01 3.39 -6.64
CA ALA A 116 2.77 4.18 -6.49
C ALA A 116 2.34 4.80 -7.82
N LEU A 117 3.26 5.39 -8.58
CA LEU A 117 2.97 5.97 -9.90
C LEU A 117 2.53 4.91 -10.89
N ARG A 118 3.19 3.74 -10.89
CA ARG A 118 2.78 2.60 -11.71
C ARG A 118 1.34 2.17 -11.38
N ALA A 119 1.00 2.08 -10.10
CA ALA A 119 -0.36 1.76 -9.68
C ALA A 119 -1.38 2.81 -10.14
N LEU A 120 -1.04 4.11 -10.04
CA LEU A 120 -1.89 5.22 -10.50
C LEU A 120 -2.13 5.18 -12.01
N CYS A 121 -1.12 4.80 -12.79
CA CYS A 121 -1.20 4.76 -14.27
C CYS A 121 -1.85 3.47 -14.81
N THR A 122 -1.95 2.41 -14.00
CA THR A 122 -2.47 1.10 -14.43
C THR A 122 -3.79 0.76 -13.77
N THR A 123 -3.76 0.01 -12.67
CA THR A 123 -4.95 -0.53 -11.99
C THR A 123 -5.67 0.48 -11.11
N GLY A 124 -5.00 1.58 -10.76
CA GLY A 124 -5.43 2.52 -9.71
C GLY A 124 -5.16 1.96 -8.30
N ILE A 125 -4.72 2.85 -7.41
CA ILE A 125 -4.41 2.49 -6.00
C ILE A 125 -5.66 1.95 -5.30
N GLN A 126 -6.82 2.53 -5.59
CA GLN A 126 -8.08 2.19 -4.95
C GLN A 126 -8.51 0.74 -5.25
N ARG A 127 -8.31 0.24 -6.48
CA ARG A 127 -8.66 -1.14 -6.85
C ARG A 127 -7.86 -2.20 -6.07
N GLY A 128 -6.57 -1.98 -5.86
CA GLY A 128 -5.72 -2.86 -5.06
C GLY A 128 -6.14 -2.88 -3.58
N HIS A 129 -6.42 -1.71 -3.01
CA HIS A 129 -6.91 -1.58 -1.64
C HIS A 129 -8.30 -2.20 -1.45
N MET A 130 -9.21 -2.02 -2.41
CA MET A 130 -10.56 -2.61 -2.35
C MET A 130 -10.50 -4.13 -2.36
N LYS A 131 -9.61 -4.74 -3.14
CA LYS A 131 -9.44 -6.21 -3.14
C LYS A 131 -8.95 -6.73 -1.79
N LEU A 132 -7.96 -6.07 -1.19
CA LEU A 132 -7.44 -6.44 0.12
C LEU A 132 -8.49 -6.20 1.22
N HIS A 133 -9.21 -5.08 1.16
CA HIS A 133 -10.27 -4.74 2.10
C HIS A 133 -11.42 -5.74 2.04
N ALA A 134 -11.85 -6.14 0.86
CA ALA A 134 -12.88 -7.17 0.67
C ALA A 134 -12.46 -8.53 1.27
N LYS A 135 -11.19 -8.95 1.12
CA LYS A 135 -10.68 -10.17 1.76
C LYS A 135 -10.67 -10.04 3.29
N ASN A 136 -10.26 -8.90 3.82
CA ASN A 136 -10.26 -8.68 5.26
C ASN A 136 -11.68 -8.70 5.84
N LEU A 137 -12.66 -8.15 5.12
CA LEU A 137 -14.08 -8.22 5.51
C LEU A 137 -14.61 -9.65 5.47
N ALA A 138 -14.27 -10.43 4.44
CA ALA A 138 -14.62 -11.84 4.36
C ALA A 138 -14.05 -12.64 5.55
N LEU A 139 -12.77 -12.42 5.88
CA LEU A 139 -12.14 -13.05 7.06
C LEU A 139 -12.81 -12.61 8.36
N ALA A 140 -13.11 -11.33 8.51
CA ALA A 140 -13.80 -10.79 9.69
C ALA A 140 -15.23 -11.33 9.85
N ALA A 141 -15.93 -11.61 8.75
CA ALA A 141 -17.22 -12.29 8.74
C ALA A 141 -17.11 -13.79 9.08
N GLY A 142 -15.91 -14.35 9.19
CA GLY A 142 -15.66 -15.76 9.54
C GLY A 142 -15.54 -16.70 8.36
N ALA A 143 -15.28 -16.19 7.15
CA ALA A 143 -15.01 -17.00 5.96
C ALA A 143 -13.66 -17.73 6.10
N LYS A 144 -13.57 -18.96 5.61
CA LYS A 144 -12.39 -19.82 5.68
C LYS A 144 -12.06 -20.44 4.31
N GLY A 145 -10.76 -20.58 4.04
CA GLY A 145 -10.29 -21.25 2.82
C GLY A 145 -10.89 -20.64 1.54
N PRO A 146 -11.57 -21.42 0.70
CA PRO A 146 -12.16 -20.94 -0.57
C PRO A 146 -13.27 -19.90 -0.41
N GLU A 147 -13.98 -19.91 0.73
CA GLU A 147 -15.06 -18.94 1.01
C GLU A 147 -14.54 -17.49 0.97
N VAL A 148 -13.28 -17.26 1.41
CA VAL A 148 -12.68 -15.92 1.44
C VAL A 148 -12.61 -15.29 0.06
N GLU A 149 -12.18 -16.05 -0.94
CA GLU A 149 -12.11 -15.55 -2.33
C GLU A 149 -13.51 -15.37 -2.93
N ALA A 150 -14.44 -16.27 -2.64
CA ALA A 150 -15.82 -16.20 -3.15
C ALA A 150 -16.54 -14.96 -2.61
N VAL A 151 -16.51 -14.74 -1.29
CA VAL A 151 -17.10 -13.55 -0.65
C VAL A 151 -16.41 -12.27 -1.13
N ALA A 152 -15.09 -12.24 -1.16
CA ALA A 152 -14.34 -11.05 -1.61
C ALA A 152 -14.65 -10.69 -3.07
N LYS A 153 -14.77 -11.69 -3.95
CA LYS A 153 -15.16 -11.49 -5.35
C LYS A 153 -16.55 -10.90 -5.47
N PHE A 154 -17.51 -11.40 -4.70
CA PHE A 154 -18.87 -10.87 -4.69
C PHE A 154 -18.91 -9.41 -4.24
N LEU A 155 -18.25 -9.06 -3.11
CA LEU A 155 -18.17 -7.69 -2.59
C LEU A 155 -17.63 -6.71 -3.62
N ILE A 156 -16.58 -7.10 -4.37
CA ILE A 156 -15.98 -6.26 -5.41
C ILE A 156 -16.93 -6.09 -6.60
N THR A 157 -17.62 -7.17 -7.01
CA THR A 157 -18.50 -7.16 -8.20
C THR A 157 -19.79 -6.40 -7.94
N SER A 158 -20.35 -6.52 -6.72
CA SER A 158 -21.56 -5.79 -6.30
C SER A 158 -21.31 -4.31 -6.01
N ASN A 159 -20.04 -3.88 -5.95
CA ASN A 159 -19.62 -2.54 -5.55
C ASN A 159 -20.11 -2.14 -4.14
N ASP A 160 -20.43 -3.13 -3.31
CA ASP A 160 -20.84 -2.97 -1.91
C ASP A 160 -19.86 -3.73 -1.00
N VAL A 161 -18.80 -3.04 -0.58
CA VAL A 161 -17.75 -3.59 0.25
C VAL A 161 -18.01 -3.22 1.71
N SER A 162 -19.00 -3.88 2.31
CA SER A 162 -19.42 -3.69 3.70
C SER A 162 -19.38 -4.99 4.50
N ALA A 163 -19.25 -4.87 5.84
CA ALA A 163 -19.23 -6.02 6.74
C ALA A 163 -20.58 -6.79 6.71
N SER A 164 -21.68 -6.06 6.69
CA SER A 164 -23.03 -6.64 6.64
C SER A 164 -23.26 -7.47 5.38
N THR A 165 -22.78 -6.98 4.23
CA THR A 165 -22.87 -7.72 2.96
C THR A 165 -21.94 -8.94 2.96
N ALA A 166 -20.76 -8.85 3.58
CA ALA A 166 -19.86 -10.00 3.71
C ALA A 166 -20.50 -11.14 4.53
N GLU A 167 -21.13 -10.82 5.66
CA GLU A 167 -21.84 -11.79 6.51
C GLU A 167 -23.03 -12.43 5.77
N LYS A 168 -23.82 -11.62 5.09
CA LYS A 168 -24.96 -12.08 4.31
C LYS A 168 -24.56 -13.07 3.22
N VAL A 169 -23.56 -12.70 2.42
CA VAL A 169 -23.07 -13.54 1.32
C VAL A 169 -22.45 -14.82 1.83
N LEU A 170 -21.73 -14.78 2.95
CA LEU A 170 -21.14 -15.96 3.56
C LEU A 170 -22.24 -16.96 4.01
N ASN A 171 -23.30 -16.45 4.63
CA ASN A 171 -24.43 -17.30 5.04
C ASN A 171 -25.15 -17.91 3.83
N GLU A 172 -25.40 -17.13 2.77
CA GLU A 172 -25.99 -17.62 1.54
C GLU A 172 -25.15 -18.73 0.86
N LEU A 173 -23.82 -18.59 0.86
CA LEU A 173 -22.91 -19.63 0.32
C LEU A 173 -22.99 -20.92 1.13
N ARG A 174 -23.01 -20.83 2.46
CA ARG A 174 -23.12 -22.01 3.34
C ARG A 174 -24.48 -22.70 3.27
N ASP A 175 -25.56 -21.93 3.10
CA ASP A 175 -26.89 -22.47 2.93
C ASP A 175 -27.02 -23.24 1.59
N GLN A 176 -26.39 -22.75 0.52
CA GLN A 176 -26.34 -23.43 -0.77
C GLN A 176 -25.54 -24.75 -0.71
N GLU A 177 -24.43 -24.78 0.03
CA GLU A 177 -23.64 -26.01 0.24
C GLU A 177 -24.35 -27.02 1.15
N SER A 178 -25.19 -26.55 2.06
CA SER A 178 -25.96 -27.36 3.00
C SER A 178 -27.22 -28.00 2.39
N SER A 179 -27.68 -27.50 1.23
CA SER A 179 -28.87 -28.05 0.52
C SER A 179 -28.41 -29.13 -0.44
N PRO A 180 -28.62 -30.43 -0.13
CA PRO A 180 -28.22 -31.52 -1.03
C PRO A 180 -29.06 -31.44 -2.32
N ASN A 181 -28.34 -31.56 -3.43
CA ASN A 181 -28.79 -31.58 -4.81
C ASN A 181 -30.03 -32.44 -5.02
N LYS A 182 -31.25 -31.85 -5.03
CA LYS A 182 -32.50 -32.55 -5.34
C LYS A 182 -32.63 -33.06 -6.79
N ASN A 183 -31.57 -32.92 -7.59
CA ASN A 183 -31.59 -33.31 -9.02
C ASN A 183 -30.99 -34.67 -9.33
N SER A 184 -30.56 -35.48 -8.34
CA SER A 184 -30.05 -36.83 -8.60
C SER A 184 -31.09 -37.95 -8.51
N GLU A 185 -32.32 -37.67 -8.04
CA GLU A 185 -33.37 -38.71 -7.88
C GLU A 185 -34.36 -38.84 -9.04
N LEU A 186 -34.30 -37.97 -10.07
CA LEU A 186 -35.21 -38.01 -11.20
C LEU A 186 -34.79 -38.90 -12.38
N ASN A 187 -33.60 -39.52 -12.34
CA ASN A 187 -33.11 -40.35 -13.47
C ASN A 187 -33.01 -41.85 -13.19
N SER A 188 -33.55 -42.35 -12.06
CA SER A 188 -33.51 -43.80 -11.76
C SER A 188 -34.82 -44.54 -12.07
N ASN A 189 -35.90 -43.88 -12.54
CA ASN A 189 -37.20 -44.53 -12.77
C ASN A 189 -37.61 -44.71 -14.25
N HIS A 190 -36.68 -44.80 -15.19
CA HIS A 190 -36.99 -45.13 -16.59
C HIS A 190 -36.07 -46.24 -17.13
N ARG A 191 -35.98 -47.36 -16.39
CA ARG A 191 -35.58 -48.67 -16.94
C ARG A 191 -36.19 -49.77 -16.10
N ALA A 192 -37.41 -50.11 -16.45
CA ALA A 192 -38.02 -51.43 -16.26
C ALA A 192 -38.96 -51.66 -17.46
#